data_1e3e8de8387cc6e1eda053933eea459c
#
_entry.id   1e3e8de8387cc6e1eda053933eea459c
#
_cell.length_a   1.000
_cell.length_b   1.000
_cell.length_c   1.000
_cell.angle_alpha   90.00
_cell.angle_beta   90.00
_cell.angle_gamma   90.00
#
_symmetry.space_group_name_H-M   'P 1'
#
loop_
_entity.id
_entity.type
_entity.pdbx_description
1 polymer ?
#
loop_
_entity_poly.entity_id
_entity_poly.type
_entity_poly.pdbx_seq_one_letter_code
_entity_poly.pdbx_strand_id
1 'polypeptide(L)'
;MEIERKWMVLDWPRGLRPVRTHIMDQGYLCVRPTVRIRREALEGGPTALVLCFKGAPDPTGLSRPEVETEIGPELFAQLEALIGKPLIRKERRSYLLPEGLVLEVNEV
;
A
#
# COMPACT_ATOMS: atom_id res chain seq x y z
N MET A 1 -11.78 -12.05 -10.73
CA MET A 1 -11.24 -12.20 -9.36
C MET A 1 -9.73 -12.08 -9.41
N GLU A 2 -9.20 -11.14 -8.69
CA GLU A 2 -7.75 -10.97 -8.61
C GLU A 2 -7.17 -11.88 -7.55
N ILE A 3 -6.14 -12.62 -7.91
CA ILE A 3 -5.38 -13.42 -6.97
C ILE A 3 -4.04 -12.72 -6.78
N GLU A 4 -3.82 -12.17 -5.60
CA GLU A 4 -2.55 -11.59 -5.24
C GLU A 4 -1.69 -12.60 -4.51
N ARG A 5 -0.46 -12.74 -4.97
CA ARG A 5 0.57 -13.49 -4.25
C ARG A 5 1.64 -12.53 -3.80
N LYS A 6 1.89 -12.50 -2.49
CA LYS A 6 2.93 -11.68 -1.89
C LYS A 6 4.10 -12.57 -1.52
N TRP A 7 5.27 -12.15 -1.95
CA TRP A 7 6.51 -12.86 -1.69
C TRP A 7 7.45 -11.93 -0.94
N MET A 8 8.09 -12.47 0.09
CA MET A 8 9.20 -11.76 0.72
C MET A 8 10.47 -12.07 -0.04
N VAL A 9 11.13 -11.03 -0.54
CA VAL A 9 12.40 -11.16 -1.24
C VAL A 9 13.45 -10.33 -0.51
N LEU A 10 14.69 -10.80 -0.55
CA LEU A 10 15.79 -10.11 0.10
C LEU A 10 16.35 -8.96 -0.73
N ASP A 11 16.05 -8.92 -2.01
CA ASP A 11 16.53 -7.91 -2.94
C ASP A 11 15.57 -7.77 -4.12
N TRP A 12 15.77 -6.71 -4.91
CA TRP A 12 14.99 -6.48 -6.11
C TRP A 12 15.33 -7.53 -7.19
N PRO A 13 14.34 -7.97 -7.99
CA PRO A 13 14.60 -8.91 -9.08
C PRO A 13 15.62 -8.35 -10.06
N ARG A 14 16.61 -9.15 -10.41
CA ARG A 14 17.64 -8.79 -11.38
C ARG A 14 17.16 -9.10 -12.80
N GLY A 15 17.55 -8.25 -13.74
CA GLY A 15 17.21 -8.44 -15.14
C GLY A 15 15.78 -8.07 -15.51
N LEU A 16 14.99 -7.59 -14.55
CA LEU A 16 13.64 -7.09 -14.77
C LEU A 16 13.57 -5.59 -14.53
N ARG A 17 12.81 -4.89 -15.35
CA ARG A 17 12.53 -3.47 -15.13
C ARG A 17 11.10 -3.33 -14.60
N PRO A 18 10.88 -2.58 -13.53
CA PRO A 18 9.53 -2.35 -13.05
C PRO A 18 8.73 -1.53 -14.05
N VAL A 19 7.48 -1.91 -14.27
CA VAL A 19 6.54 -1.13 -15.08
C VAL A 19 5.96 0.04 -14.28
N ARG A 20 5.92 -0.09 -12.97
CA ARG A 20 5.49 0.96 -12.03
C ARG A 20 6.29 0.89 -10.75
N THR A 21 6.57 2.06 -10.19
CA THR A 21 7.18 2.18 -8.86
C THR A 21 6.33 3.13 -8.03
N HIS A 22 5.94 2.66 -6.86
CA HIS A 22 5.19 3.45 -5.88
C HIS A 22 6.01 3.65 -4.62
N ILE A 23 6.06 4.87 -4.13
CA ILE A 23 6.58 5.19 -2.81
C ILE A 23 5.39 5.47 -1.91
N MET A 24 5.24 4.67 -0.86
CA MET A 24 4.12 4.76 0.05
C MET A 24 4.60 5.15 1.45
N ASP A 25 3.97 6.18 2.01
CA ASP A 25 4.15 6.56 3.40
C ASP A 25 2.84 6.27 4.11
N GLN A 26 2.87 5.43 5.13
CA GLN A 26 1.64 5.00 5.81
C GLN A 26 1.76 5.01 7.32
N GLY A 27 0.65 5.24 7.98
CA GLY A 27 0.55 5.22 9.43
C GLY A 27 -0.82 4.75 9.89
N TYR A 28 -0.88 4.22 11.10
CA TYR A 28 -2.08 3.65 11.68
C TYR A 28 -2.69 4.57 12.72
N LEU A 29 -3.99 4.88 12.57
CA LEU A 29 -4.79 5.57 13.57
C LEU A 29 -5.34 4.58 14.60
N CYS A 30 -5.65 3.38 14.15
CA CYS A 30 -6.19 2.31 14.97
C CYS A 30 -5.79 0.96 14.38
N VAL A 31 -5.57 -0.04 15.23
CA VAL A 31 -5.19 -1.38 14.78
C VAL A 31 -6.41 -2.32 14.70
N ARG A 32 -7.42 -2.11 15.55
CA ARG A 32 -8.62 -2.95 15.58
C ARG A 32 -9.87 -2.09 15.82
N PRO A 33 -10.71 -1.87 14.79
CA PRO A 33 -10.47 -2.18 13.37
C PRO A 33 -9.26 -1.43 12.81
N THR A 34 -8.65 -1.95 11.77
CA THR A 34 -7.51 -1.29 11.16
C THR A 34 -7.96 -0.02 10.45
N VAL A 35 -7.40 1.10 10.87
CA VAL A 35 -7.62 2.41 10.23
C VAL A 35 -6.25 3.01 9.97
N ARG A 36 -5.96 3.30 8.71
CA ARG A 36 -4.65 3.84 8.32
C ARG A 36 -4.77 4.91 7.26
N ILE A 37 -3.77 5.78 7.21
CA ILE A 37 -3.59 6.73 6.11
C ILE A 37 -2.40 6.31 5.27
N ARG A 38 -2.45 6.62 3.99
CA ARG A 38 -1.37 6.30 3.06
C ARG A 38 -1.21 7.43 2.06
N ARG A 39 0.03 7.89 1.90
CA ARG A 39 0.45 8.72 0.77
C ARG A 39 1.11 7.79 -0.22
N GLU A 40 0.55 7.69 -1.41
CA GLU A 40 1.04 6.81 -2.45
C GLU A 40 1.46 7.65 -3.66
N ALA A 41 2.75 7.74 -3.89
CA ALA A 41 3.32 8.48 -5.00
C ALA A 41 3.75 7.50 -6.09
N LEU A 42 3.17 7.65 -7.28
CA LEU A 42 3.59 6.92 -8.46
C LEU A 42 4.76 7.67 -9.09
N GLU A 43 5.88 7.00 -9.32
CA GLU A 43 7.02 7.59 -9.99
C GLU A 43 6.63 8.06 -11.40
N GLY A 44 6.83 9.35 -11.65
CA GLY A 44 6.41 9.97 -12.91
C GLY A 44 4.91 10.20 -13.04
N GLY A 45 4.15 10.00 -11.96
CA GLY A 45 2.70 10.14 -11.95
C GLY A 45 2.15 10.88 -10.73
N PRO A 46 0.84 10.80 -10.51
CA PRO A 46 0.19 11.52 -9.42
C PRO A 46 0.49 10.91 -8.05
N THR A 47 0.25 11.71 -7.00
CA THR A 47 0.27 11.27 -5.62
C THR A 47 -1.16 11.17 -5.11
N ALA A 48 -1.51 10.02 -4.54
CA ALA A 48 -2.81 9.80 -3.92
C ALA A 48 -2.70 9.84 -2.39
N LEU A 49 -3.65 10.47 -1.74
CA LEU A 49 -3.80 10.46 -0.28
C LEU A 49 -5.05 9.67 0.05
N VAL A 50 -4.90 8.61 0.82
CA VAL A 50 -5.95 7.62 1.04
C VAL A 50 -6.16 7.37 2.53
N LEU A 51 -7.44 7.29 2.91
CA LEU A 51 -7.85 6.80 4.22
C LEU A 51 -8.45 5.41 4.02
N CYS A 52 -7.91 4.43 4.73
CA CYS A 52 -8.26 3.03 4.55
C CYS A 52 -8.80 2.41 5.84
N PHE A 53 -9.91 1.71 5.72
CA PHE A 53 -10.53 0.95 6.80
C PHE A 53 -10.52 -0.53 6.42
N LYS A 54 -10.02 -1.38 7.32
CA LYS A 54 -10.04 -2.83 7.13
C LYS A 54 -10.82 -3.48 8.25
N GLY A 55 -11.86 -4.22 7.89
CA GLY A 55 -12.64 -5.00 8.83
C GLY A 55 -11.93 -6.28 9.26
N ALA A 56 -12.56 -7.05 10.14
CA ALA A 56 -12.05 -8.35 10.55
C ALA A 56 -12.03 -9.32 9.37
N PRO A 57 -11.02 -10.21 9.29
CA PRO A 57 -11.01 -11.25 8.27
C PRO A 57 -12.21 -12.20 8.44
N ASP A 58 -12.63 -12.82 7.34
CA ASP A 58 -13.66 -13.84 7.39
C ASP A 58 -13.14 -15.10 8.13
N PRO A 59 -14.00 -16.11 8.42
CA PRO A 59 -13.56 -17.30 9.15
C PRO A 59 -12.44 -18.09 8.46
N THR A 60 -12.28 -17.94 7.15
CA THR A 60 -11.20 -18.60 6.41
C THR A 60 -9.89 -17.83 6.46
N GLY A 61 -9.92 -16.56 6.86
CA GLY A 61 -8.77 -15.68 6.85
C GLY A 61 -8.34 -15.21 5.45
N LEU A 62 -9.07 -15.59 4.40
CA LEU A 62 -8.72 -15.28 3.01
C LEU A 62 -9.31 -13.97 2.51
N SER A 63 -10.35 -13.48 3.15
CA SER A 63 -11.05 -12.28 2.76
C SER A 63 -11.27 -11.35 3.95
N ARG A 64 -11.15 -10.06 3.70
CA ARG A 64 -11.37 -9.00 4.71
C ARG A 64 -12.06 -7.82 4.00
N PRO A 65 -13.15 -7.30 4.58
CA PRO A 65 -13.75 -6.08 4.05
C PRO A 65 -12.75 -4.93 4.09
N GLU A 66 -12.71 -4.17 3.01
CA GLU A 66 -11.84 -3.01 2.91
C GLU A 66 -12.59 -1.86 2.29
N VAL A 67 -12.51 -0.69 2.90
CA VAL A 67 -13.07 0.56 2.39
C VAL A 67 -11.94 1.57 2.29
N GLU A 68 -11.72 2.11 1.10
CA GLU A 68 -10.76 3.17 0.86
C GLU A 68 -11.45 4.41 0.32
N THR A 69 -10.99 5.57 0.76
CA THR A 69 -11.45 6.85 0.22
C THR A 69 -10.27 7.78 0.04
N GLU A 70 -10.28 8.54 -1.03
CA GLU A 70 -9.31 9.61 -1.22
C GLU A 70 -9.64 10.77 -0.29
N ILE A 71 -8.61 11.39 0.28
CA ILE A 71 -8.74 12.54 1.16
C ILE A 71 -7.85 13.67 0.69
N GLY A 72 -8.18 14.89 1.10
CA GLY A 72 -7.37 16.05 0.79
C GLY A 72 -6.13 16.17 1.67
N PRO A 73 -5.16 17.01 1.26
CA PRO A 73 -3.92 17.17 1.99
C PRO A 73 -4.10 17.74 3.39
N GLU A 74 -5.10 18.59 3.61
CA GLU A 74 -5.37 19.17 4.94
C GLU A 74 -5.83 18.10 5.92
N LEU A 75 -6.77 17.25 5.52
CA LEU A 75 -7.24 16.15 6.35
C LEU A 75 -6.12 15.14 6.60
N PHE A 76 -5.33 14.84 5.59
CA PHE A 76 -4.19 13.95 5.73
C PHE A 76 -3.22 14.48 6.80
N ALA A 77 -2.89 15.76 6.75
CA ALA A 77 -1.99 16.38 7.73
C ALA A 77 -2.56 16.34 9.15
N GLN A 78 -3.86 16.54 9.30
CA GLN A 78 -4.53 16.44 10.61
C GLN A 78 -4.46 15.02 11.17
N LEU A 79 -4.71 14.02 10.34
CA LEU A 79 -4.64 12.62 10.75
C LEU A 79 -3.20 12.19 11.05
N GLU A 80 -2.24 12.65 10.27
CA GLU A 80 -0.83 12.40 10.53
C GLU A 80 -0.40 12.96 11.89
N ALA A 81 -0.88 14.16 12.22
CA ALA A 81 -0.62 14.78 13.53
C ALA A 81 -1.21 13.97 14.68
N LEU A 82 -2.40 13.39 14.49
CA LEU A 82 -3.02 12.52 15.49
C LEU A 82 -2.24 11.23 15.73
N ILE A 83 -1.60 10.69 14.70
CA ILE A 83 -0.75 9.51 14.83
C ILE A 83 0.45 9.80 15.71
N GLY A 84 1.05 10.98 15.58
CA GLY A 84 2.14 11.43 16.45
C GLY A 84 3.44 10.66 16.30
N LYS A 85 3.55 9.81 15.28
CA LYS A 85 4.74 9.01 14.96
C LYS A 85 5.07 9.19 13.49
N PRO A 86 6.35 9.04 13.09
CA PRO A 86 6.71 9.07 11.68
C PRO A 86 5.94 7.99 10.89
N LEU A 87 5.55 8.35 9.67
CA LEU A 87 4.97 7.38 8.75
C LEU A 87 6.03 6.37 8.32
N ILE A 88 5.60 5.14 8.08
CA ILE A 88 6.48 4.07 7.60
C ILE A 88 6.55 4.16 6.09
N ARG A 89 7.75 4.32 5.55
CA ARG A 89 7.97 4.38 4.10
C ARG A 89 8.16 2.98 3.53
N LYS A 90 7.54 2.75 2.38
CA LYS A 90 7.59 1.49 1.67
C LYS A 90 7.69 1.77 0.17
N GLU A 91 8.59 1.09 -0.51
CA GLU A 91 8.69 1.14 -1.95
C GLU A 91 8.07 -0.12 -2.55
N ARG A 92 7.19 0.07 -3.54
CA ARG A 92 6.59 -1.03 -4.30
C ARG A 92 6.99 -0.91 -5.75
N ARG A 93 7.55 -1.97 -6.31
CA ARG A 93 7.85 -2.10 -7.72
C ARG A 93 6.96 -3.18 -8.33
N SER A 94 6.30 -2.83 -9.43
CA SER A 94 5.42 -3.75 -10.15
C SER A 94 6.11 -4.17 -11.44
N TYR A 95 6.26 -5.46 -11.64
CA TYR A 95 6.92 -6.05 -12.81
C TYR A 95 5.89 -6.83 -13.63
N LEU A 96 5.91 -6.63 -14.96
CA LEU A 96 5.08 -7.42 -15.86
C LEU A 96 5.87 -8.67 -16.27
N LEU A 97 5.29 -9.84 -16.00
CA LEU A 97 5.87 -11.12 -16.39
C LEU A 97 5.39 -11.54 -17.79
N PRO A 98 6.13 -12.43 -18.50
CA PRO A 98 5.78 -12.83 -19.87
C PRO A 98 4.37 -13.38 -20.06
N GLU A 99 3.78 -13.94 -19.01
CA GLU A 99 2.46 -14.56 -19.05
C GLU A 99 1.33 -13.58 -18.74
N GLY A 100 1.61 -12.27 -18.70
CA GLY A 100 0.63 -11.26 -18.35
C GLY A 100 0.39 -11.12 -16.84
N LEU A 101 1.14 -11.85 -16.03
CA LEU A 101 1.08 -11.73 -14.58
C LEU A 101 1.87 -10.50 -14.11
N VAL A 102 1.43 -9.91 -13.03
CA VAL A 102 2.13 -8.78 -12.40
C VAL A 102 2.75 -9.25 -11.09
N LEU A 103 4.07 -9.08 -10.97
CA LEU A 103 4.80 -9.34 -9.74
C LEU A 103 4.98 -8.02 -8.99
N GLU A 104 4.46 -7.94 -7.77
CA GLU A 104 4.66 -6.79 -6.88
C GLU A 104 5.68 -7.13 -5.82
N VAL A 105 6.73 -6.32 -5.74
CA VAL A 105 7.81 -6.47 -4.75
C VAL A 105 7.83 -5.24 -3.87
N ASN A 106 7.79 -5.45 -2.57
CA ASN A 106 7.77 -4.38 -1.58
C ASN A 106 9.05 -4.43 -0.73
N GLU A 107 9.59 -3.24 -0.44
CA GLU A 107 10.70 -3.06 0.48
C GLU A 107 10.36 -1.95 1.47
N VAL A 108 10.56 -2.21 2.73
CA VAL A 108 10.33 -1.27 3.82
C VAL A 108 11.63 -0.60 4.22
#